data_f0fd9ef4683f1557b361cc3af6d27700
#
_entry.id   f0fd9ef4683f1557b361cc3af6d27700
#
_cell.length_a   1.000
_cell.length_b   1.000
_cell.length_c   1.000
_cell.angle_alpha   90.00
_cell.angle_beta   90.00
_cell.angle_gamma   90.00
#
_symmetry.space_group_name_H-M   'P 1'
#
loop_
_entity.id
_entity.type
_entity.pdbx_description
1 polymer ?
#
loop_
_entity_poly.entity_id
_entity_poly.type
_entity_poly.pdbx_seq_one_letter_code
_entity_poly.pdbx_strand_id
1 'polypeptide(L)'
;MRKTLWAFGTSICLAALTAASSANAQTCGAAETPCTIESGTYHMAVPEGDIRGAVLLLHGGGGRGRGLLTTNMARQALGRGFVFVAPNGEHPTARFPNNWAVRADNFGHEKDDIAFLGDVMDHVAQTQGVDRSRMLLAGFSRGGSMVWDVACFSPQMARAYAPSAGAFWDSLPKSCAGPVDLFHTHGWNDRTVPLEGRPLWAGEVAQGDVWQSMQILREANGCTSRQPSRSVVEDDRWFKHWENCTSGRIDLMLHPGGHGSPSDWAPRVLDWFDARLEETQSE
;
A
#
# COMPACT_ATOMS: atom_id res chain seq x y z
N MET A 1 -80.62 -29.82 27.83
CA MET A 1 -79.30 -29.54 28.42
C MET A 1 -78.26 -29.93 27.40
N ARG A 2 -77.67 -28.94 26.67
CA ARG A 2 -76.63 -29.17 25.72
C ARG A 2 -75.33 -28.62 26.34
N LYS A 3 -74.32 -29.46 26.55
CA LYS A 3 -72.97 -29.05 27.01
C LYS A 3 -72.10 -28.75 25.81
N THR A 4 -71.60 -27.51 25.71
CA THR A 4 -70.69 -27.04 24.72
C THR A 4 -69.28 -27.28 25.24
N LEU A 5 -68.45 -28.06 24.51
CA LEU A 5 -67.04 -28.27 24.76
C LEU A 5 -66.21 -27.19 24.00
N TRP A 6 -65.43 -26.45 24.71
CA TRP A 6 -64.42 -25.56 24.14
C TRP A 6 -63.09 -26.32 23.99
N ALA A 7 -62.63 -26.40 22.77
CA ALA A 7 -61.23 -26.92 22.47
C ALA A 7 -60.26 -25.76 22.45
N PHE A 8 -59.31 -25.79 23.34
CA PHE A 8 -58.15 -24.90 23.31
C PHE A 8 -57.12 -25.44 22.32
N GLY A 9 -56.90 -24.74 21.21
CA GLY A 9 -55.82 -25.00 20.27
C GLY A 9 -54.54 -24.32 20.74
N THR A 10 -53.55 -25.10 21.10
CA THR A 10 -52.18 -24.65 21.41
C THR A 10 -51.41 -24.49 20.10
N SER A 11 -51.17 -23.23 19.67
CA SER A 11 -50.28 -22.92 18.56
C SER A 11 -48.83 -23.02 19.03
N ILE A 12 -48.10 -24.00 18.53
CA ILE A 12 -46.64 -24.12 18.71
C ILE A 12 -45.98 -23.26 17.65
N CYS A 13 -45.43 -22.09 18.05
CA CYS A 13 -44.53 -21.32 17.21
C CYS A 13 -43.16 -22.05 17.13
N LEU A 14 -42.89 -22.66 15.97
CA LEU A 14 -41.53 -23.11 15.65
C LEU A 14 -40.66 -21.88 15.33
N ALA A 15 -39.81 -21.48 16.24
CA ALA A 15 -38.74 -20.52 15.97
C ALA A 15 -37.66 -21.23 15.12
N ALA A 16 -37.57 -20.89 13.85
CA ALA A 16 -36.46 -21.30 12.99
C ALA A 16 -35.18 -20.56 13.43
N LEU A 17 -34.30 -21.25 14.14
CA LEU A 17 -32.93 -20.78 14.34
C LEU A 17 -32.20 -20.85 12.99
N THR A 18 -32.07 -19.71 12.33
CA THR A 18 -31.09 -19.55 11.25
C THR A 18 -29.71 -19.56 11.87
N ALA A 19 -29.01 -20.67 11.78
CA ALA A 19 -27.59 -20.73 12.05
C ALA A 19 -26.89 -19.87 11.00
N ALA A 20 -26.42 -18.69 11.42
CA ALA A 20 -25.47 -17.94 10.62
C ALA A 20 -24.22 -18.81 10.48
N SER A 21 -24.01 -19.36 9.28
CA SER A 21 -22.75 -19.97 8.91
C SER A 21 -21.70 -18.86 9.02
N SER A 22 -20.86 -18.92 10.07
CA SER A 22 -19.60 -18.22 10.07
C SER A 22 -18.80 -18.75 8.88
N ALA A 23 -18.74 -17.98 7.79
CA ALA A 23 -17.84 -18.25 6.71
C ALA A 23 -16.45 -18.33 7.36
N ASN A 24 -15.86 -19.51 7.37
CA ASN A 24 -14.46 -19.68 7.71
C ASN A 24 -13.69 -18.79 6.75
N ALA A 25 -13.20 -17.66 7.24
CA ALA A 25 -12.25 -16.84 6.51
C ALA A 25 -11.08 -17.77 6.18
N GLN A 26 -10.91 -18.07 4.90
CA GLN A 26 -9.89 -18.97 4.41
C GLN A 26 -8.55 -18.39 4.81
N THR A 27 -7.89 -18.98 5.78
CA THR A 27 -6.60 -18.57 6.31
C THR A 27 -5.49 -18.97 5.33
N CYS A 28 -5.54 -18.39 4.14
CA CYS A 28 -4.33 -18.34 3.33
C CYS A 28 -3.48 -17.18 3.87
N GLY A 29 -2.17 -17.32 3.85
CA GLY A 29 -1.33 -16.17 4.05
C GLY A 29 -0.47 -16.16 5.30
N ALA A 30 -0.62 -17.13 6.22
CA ALA A 30 0.38 -17.34 7.25
C ALA A 30 1.77 -17.54 6.61
N ALA A 31 2.84 -17.30 7.36
CA ALA A 31 4.21 -17.30 6.85
C ALA A 31 4.58 -18.53 5.97
N GLU A 32 3.97 -19.67 6.22
CA GLU A 32 4.29 -20.94 5.53
C GLU A 32 3.46 -21.16 4.24
N THR A 33 2.27 -20.57 4.14
CA THR A 33 1.34 -20.85 3.02
C THR A 33 0.81 -19.54 2.43
N PRO A 34 1.34 -19.07 1.31
CA PRO A 34 0.82 -17.85 0.66
C PRO A 34 -0.60 -18.07 0.15
N CYS A 35 -1.33 -16.99 0.03
CA CYS A 35 -2.53 -16.93 -0.79
C CYS A 35 -2.13 -17.00 -2.26
N THR A 36 -2.86 -17.77 -3.05
CA THR A 36 -2.64 -17.91 -4.50
C THR A 36 -3.84 -17.37 -5.24
N ILE A 37 -3.59 -16.49 -6.18
CA ILE A 37 -4.53 -15.99 -7.19
C ILE A 37 -3.97 -16.28 -8.57
N GLU A 38 -4.74 -16.12 -9.62
CA GLU A 38 -4.31 -16.42 -10.98
C GLU A 38 -3.04 -15.66 -11.38
N SER A 39 -2.94 -14.36 -10.98
CA SER A 39 -1.83 -13.48 -11.33
C SER A 39 -0.60 -13.60 -10.42
N GLY A 40 -0.62 -14.38 -9.33
CA GLY A 40 0.54 -14.56 -8.45
C GLY A 40 0.21 -14.97 -7.03
N THR A 41 1.14 -14.69 -6.12
CA THR A 41 1.01 -15.08 -4.70
C THR A 41 1.25 -13.90 -3.77
N TYR A 42 0.65 -13.96 -2.56
CA TYR A 42 0.88 -12.96 -1.52
C TYR A 42 0.72 -13.58 -0.13
N HIS A 43 1.27 -12.95 0.89
CA HIS A 43 1.05 -13.30 2.29
C HIS A 43 0.11 -12.29 2.94
N MET A 44 -0.62 -12.73 3.96
CA MET A 44 -1.58 -11.88 4.66
C MET A 44 -1.63 -12.25 6.14
N ALA A 45 -1.81 -11.25 6.99
CA ALA A 45 -2.15 -11.40 8.39
C ALA A 45 -3.37 -10.53 8.71
N VAL A 46 -4.32 -11.11 9.44
CA VAL A 46 -5.58 -10.45 9.81
C VAL A 46 -5.49 -9.99 11.26
N PRO A 47 -5.92 -8.76 11.59
CA PRO A 47 -5.91 -8.28 12.98
C PRO A 47 -6.93 -9.02 13.84
N GLU A 48 -6.75 -8.98 15.14
CA GLU A 48 -7.79 -9.37 16.08
C GLU A 48 -8.86 -8.27 16.16
N GLY A 49 -10.14 -8.63 16.11
CA GLY A 49 -11.27 -7.70 16.20
C GLY A 49 -11.69 -7.08 14.87
N ASP A 50 -12.22 -5.85 14.94
CA ASP A 50 -12.80 -5.17 13.78
C ASP A 50 -11.73 -4.76 12.76
N ILE A 51 -12.02 -5.01 11.48
CA ILE A 51 -11.15 -4.63 10.38
C ILE A 51 -11.48 -3.20 9.94
N ARG A 52 -10.47 -2.31 9.99
CA ARG A 52 -10.59 -0.90 9.63
C ARG A 52 -10.17 -0.59 8.19
N GLY A 53 -9.40 -1.46 7.56
CA GLY A 53 -8.84 -1.28 6.23
C GLY A 53 -7.70 -2.28 5.99
N ALA A 54 -6.85 -2.01 5.00
CA ALA A 54 -5.69 -2.85 4.73
C ALA A 54 -4.42 -2.02 4.46
N VAL A 55 -3.28 -2.60 4.80
CA VAL A 55 -1.94 -2.07 4.49
C VAL A 55 -1.20 -3.11 3.67
N LEU A 56 -0.92 -2.76 2.42
CA LEU A 56 -0.08 -3.56 1.54
C LEU A 56 1.35 -3.05 1.64
N LEU A 57 2.32 -3.95 1.84
CA LEU A 57 3.75 -3.60 1.85
C LEU A 57 4.51 -4.39 0.79
N LEU A 58 5.18 -3.68 -0.12
CA LEU A 58 5.99 -4.25 -1.19
C LEU A 58 7.45 -4.37 -0.74
N HIS A 59 8.03 -5.57 -0.92
CA HIS A 59 9.42 -5.86 -0.56
C HIS A 59 10.42 -5.18 -1.51
N GLY A 60 11.64 -4.98 -1.05
CA GLY A 60 12.77 -4.56 -1.88
C GLY A 60 13.27 -5.68 -2.80
N GLY A 61 14.17 -5.34 -3.72
CA GLY A 61 14.78 -6.31 -4.63
C GLY A 61 15.41 -7.50 -3.88
N GLY A 62 15.09 -8.71 -4.30
CA GLY A 62 15.51 -9.97 -3.68
C GLY A 62 14.68 -10.40 -2.47
N GLY A 63 13.74 -9.55 -1.99
CA GLY A 63 12.86 -9.85 -0.87
C GLY A 63 11.74 -10.81 -1.21
N ARG A 64 10.89 -11.06 -0.21
CA ARG A 64 9.66 -11.86 -0.35
C ARG A 64 8.62 -11.37 0.64
N GLY A 65 7.35 -11.47 0.30
CA GLY A 65 6.22 -11.10 1.16
C GLY A 65 6.26 -11.77 2.53
N ARG A 66 6.63 -13.06 2.60
CA ARG A 66 6.81 -13.78 3.87
C ARG A 66 7.65 -13.01 4.90
N GLY A 67 8.78 -12.44 4.48
CA GLY A 67 9.67 -11.71 5.37
C GLY A 67 9.06 -10.41 5.91
N LEU A 68 8.04 -9.89 5.27
CA LEU A 68 7.39 -8.66 5.69
C LEU A 68 6.40 -8.85 6.84
N LEU A 69 5.89 -10.06 7.06
CA LEU A 69 4.92 -10.37 8.12
C LEU A 69 5.45 -10.11 9.53
N THR A 70 6.77 -10.10 9.72
CA THR A 70 7.43 -9.85 11.02
C THR A 70 8.00 -8.45 11.17
N THR A 71 7.76 -7.57 10.21
CA THR A 71 8.26 -6.18 10.23
C THR A 71 7.54 -5.32 11.26
N ASN A 72 8.12 -4.15 11.57
CA ASN A 72 7.44 -3.17 12.41
C ASN A 72 6.13 -2.68 11.76
N MET A 73 6.11 -2.51 10.43
CA MET A 73 4.89 -2.11 9.72
C MET A 73 3.77 -3.14 9.91
N ALA A 74 4.07 -4.43 9.80
CA ALA A 74 3.07 -5.48 10.03
C ALA A 74 2.48 -5.43 11.45
N ARG A 75 3.35 -5.35 12.47
CA ARG A 75 2.90 -5.25 13.87
C ARG A 75 2.04 -4.02 14.14
N GLN A 76 2.46 -2.87 13.63
CA GLN A 76 1.74 -1.60 13.80
C GLN A 76 0.40 -1.61 13.07
N ALA A 77 0.35 -2.12 11.83
CA ALA A 77 -0.87 -2.22 11.05
C ALA A 77 -1.89 -3.15 11.74
N LEU A 78 -1.48 -4.34 12.14
CA LEU A 78 -2.34 -5.29 12.85
C LEU A 78 -2.85 -4.72 14.19
N GLY A 79 -1.97 -4.07 14.96
CA GLY A 79 -2.35 -3.44 16.24
C GLY A 79 -3.35 -2.28 16.10
N ARG A 80 -3.53 -1.75 14.88
CA ARG A 80 -4.50 -0.69 14.55
C ARG A 80 -5.75 -1.21 13.85
N GLY A 81 -5.91 -2.52 13.70
CA GLY A 81 -7.06 -3.13 13.03
C GLY A 81 -6.96 -3.14 11.50
N PHE A 82 -5.77 -2.98 10.93
CA PHE A 82 -5.58 -3.14 9.47
C PHE A 82 -5.16 -4.57 9.12
N VAL A 83 -5.77 -5.14 8.10
CA VAL A 83 -5.24 -6.33 7.44
C VAL A 83 -3.87 -6.00 6.86
N PHE A 84 -2.87 -6.80 7.18
CA PHE A 84 -1.54 -6.62 6.60
C PHE A 84 -1.34 -7.58 5.43
N VAL A 85 -0.95 -7.05 4.27
CA VAL A 85 -0.82 -7.79 3.01
C VAL A 85 0.59 -7.61 2.45
N ALA A 86 1.22 -8.69 2.05
CA ALA A 86 2.59 -8.71 1.56
C ALA A 86 2.70 -9.50 0.24
N PRO A 87 2.46 -8.86 -0.91
CA PRO A 87 2.57 -9.50 -2.21
C PRO A 87 4.00 -9.95 -2.52
N ASN A 88 4.13 -11.00 -3.36
CA ASN A 88 5.41 -11.48 -3.88
C ASN A 88 5.64 -10.91 -5.29
N GLY A 89 6.66 -10.07 -5.43
CA GLY A 89 7.18 -9.69 -6.74
C GLY A 89 8.02 -10.85 -7.29
N GLU A 90 7.59 -11.43 -8.39
CA GLU A 90 8.13 -12.68 -8.93
C GLU A 90 8.89 -12.49 -10.24
N HIS A 91 9.56 -11.34 -10.40
CA HIS A 91 10.41 -11.09 -11.57
C HIS A 91 11.86 -11.43 -11.26
N PRO A 92 12.37 -12.58 -11.74
CA PRO A 92 13.78 -12.87 -11.61
C PRO A 92 14.59 -11.94 -12.52
N THR A 93 15.59 -11.30 -11.96
CA THR A 93 16.65 -10.62 -12.70
C THR A 93 17.96 -11.35 -12.50
N ALA A 94 18.97 -11.05 -13.28
CA ALA A 94 20.32 -11.63 -13.10
C ALA A 94 20.89 -11.40 -11.69
N ARG A 95 20.43 -10.34 -11.00
CA ARG A 95 20.89 -9.97 -9.66
C ARG A 95 19.97 -10.40 -8.53
N PHE A 96 18.66 -10.41 -8.78
CA PHE A 96 17.65 -10.69 -7.76
C PHE A 96 16.66 -11.75 -8.22
N PRO A 97 16.44 -12.81 -7.43
CA PRO A 97 15.47 -13.86 -7.76
C PRO A 97 14.02 -13.38 -7.72
N ASN A 98 13.75 -12.32 -6.93
CA ASN A 98 12.43 -11.71 -6.77
C ASN A 98 12.55 -10.21 -6.93
N ASN A 99 11.69 -9.62 -7.72
CA ASN A 99 11.72 -8.20 -8.02
C ASN A 99 10.36 -7.73 -8.52
N TRP A 100 10.24 -6.42 -8.78
CA TRP A 100 9.06 -5.77 -9.35
C TRP A 100 9.38 -5.23 -10.73
N ALA A 101 8.47 -5.40 -11.67
CA ALA A 101 8.56 -4.85 -13.01
C ALA A 101 8.15 -3.37 -12.99
N VAL A 102 9.07 -2.48 -12.64
CA VAL A 102 8.85 -1.04 -12.78
C VAL A 102 8.86 -0.67 -14.27
N ARG A 103 8.03 0.30 -14.67
CA ARG A 103 7.73 0.57 -16.08
C ARG A 103 8.93 0.96 -16.93
N ALA A 104 9.88 1.70 -16.36
CA ALA A 104 11.03 2.19 -17.13
C ALA A 104 12.11 1.13 -17.35
N ASP A 105 12.19 0.10 -16.50
CA ASP A 105 13.16 -0.98 -16.66
C ASP A 105 12.51 -2.30 -17.06
N ASN A 106 11.44 -2.22 -17.79
CA ASN A 106 10.72 -3.42 -18.29
C ASN A 106 11.65 -4.30 -19.13
N PHE A 107 12.55 -5.02 -18.47
CA PHE A 107 13.55 -5.94 -19.04
C PHE A 107 12.91 -7.16 -19.74
N GLY A 108 11.85 -6.97 -20.50
CA GLY A 108 11.11 -8.03 -21.14
C GLY A 108 10.26 -8.85 -20.15
N HIS A 109 9.91 -8.28 -19.00
CA HIS A 109 8.94 -8.89 -18.10
C HIS A 109 7.56 -8.92 -18.76
N GLU A 110 7.00 -10.11 -18.90
CA GLU A 110 5.68 -10.29 -19.48
C GLU A 110 4.56 -9.97 -18.47
N LYS A 111 4.85 -10.07 -17.16
CA LYS A 111 3.88 -9.85 -16.09
C LYS A 111 3.68 -8.37 -15.81
N ASP A 112 2.44 -7.91 -15.78
CA ASP A 112 2.06 -6.57 -15.32
C ASP A 112 1.85 -6.59 -13.79
N ASP A 113 2.83 -6.09 -13.03
CA ASP A 113 2.73 -6.03 -11.58
C ASP A 113 1.72 -4.98 -11.08
N ILE A 114 1.35 -3.98 -11.89
CA ILE A 114 0.25 -3.07 -11.54
C ILE A 114 -1.06 -3.84 -11.56
N ALA A 115 -1.32 -4.62 -12.61
CA ALA A 115 -2.49 -5.48 -12.69
C ALA A 115 -2.52 -6.51 -11.56
N PHE A 116 -1.38 -7.20 -11.29
CA PHE A 116 -1.27 -8.15 -10.19
C PHE A 116 -1.60 -7.52 -8.83
N LEU A 117 -1.10 -6.33 -8.53
CA LEU A 117 -1.41 -5.63 -7.28
C LEU A 117 -2.89 -5.25 -7.20
N GLY A 118 -3.51 -4.91 -8.33
CA GLY A 118 -4.95 -4.72 -8.44
C GLY A 118 -5.74 -5.97 -8.06
N ASP A 119 -5.36 -7.13 -8.61
CA ASP A 119 -5.99 -8.42 -8.32
C ASP A 119 -5.83 -8.81 -6.84
N VAL A 120 -4.65 -8.56 -6.25
CA VAL A 120 -4.43 -8.77 -4.81
C VAL A 120 -5.39 -7.92 -3.98
N MET A 121 -5.53 -6.63 -4.30
CA MET A 121 -6.43 -5.73 -3.58
C MET A 121 -7.90 -6.15 -3.72
N ASP A 122 -8.32 -6.58 -4.91
CA ASP A 122 -9.67 -7.10 -5.12
C ASP A 122 -9.94 -8.38 -4.33
N HIS A 123 -8.97 -9.29 -4.30
CA HIS A 123 -9.11 -10.51 -3.53
C HIS A 123 -9.16 -10.21 -2.01
N VAL A 124 -8.35 -9.28 -1.52
CA VAL A 124 -8.42 -8.82 -0.12
C VAL A 124 -9.75 -8.13 0.16
N ALA A 125 -10.23 -7.27 -0.74
CA ALA A 125 -11.53 -6.62 -0.60
C ALA A 125 -12.66 -7.64 -0.47
N GLN A 126 -12.69 -8.65 -1.33
CA GLN A 126 -13.71 -9.70 -1.35
C GLN A 126 -13.64 -10.62 -0.12
N THR A 127 -12.43 -11.00 0.30
CA THR A 127 -12.26 -12.00 1.37
C THR A 127 -12.28 -11.40 2.78
N GLN A 128 -11.90 -10.12 2.93
CA GLN A 128 -11.81 -9.45 4.22
C GLN A 128 -12.87 -8.34 4.39
N GLY A 129 -13.67 -8.05 3.36
CA GLY A 129 -14.69 -7.00 3.43
C GLY A 129 -14.12 -5.58 3.50
N VAL A 130 -12.94 -5.35 2.92
CA VAL A 130 -12.23 -4.05 2.96
C VAL A 130 -12.39 -3.32 1.63
N ASP A 131 -12.90 -2.11 1.66
CA ASP A 131 -12.95 -1.24 0.49
C ASP A 131 -11.55 -0.71 0.11
N ARG A 132 -11.27 -0.56 -1.19
CA ARG A 132 -10.01 0.01 -1.70
C ARG A 132 -9.77 1.44 -1.21
N SER A 133 -10.82 2.22 -0.96
CA SER A 133 -10.75 3.55 -0.35
C SER A 133 -10.23 3.54 1.09
N ARG A 134 -10.01 2.36 1.66
CA ARG A 134 -9.43 2.13 2.99
C ARG A 134 -8.15 1.30 2.92
N MET A 135 -7.47 1.30 1.76
CA MET A 135 -6.20 0.60 1.56
C MET A 135 -5.05 1.56 1.40
N LEU A 136 -3.93 1.24 2.05
CA LEU A 136 -2.63 1.90 1.90
C LEU A 136 -1.71 0.98 1.09
N LEU A 137 -1.07 1.50 0.05
CA LEU A 137 0.01 0.82 -0.64
C LEU A 137 1.36 1.44 -0.23
N ALA A 138 2.16 0.67 0.48
CA ALA A 138 3.50 1.03 0.92
C ALA A 138 4.55 0.12 0.28
N GLY A 139 5.80 0.56 0.23
CA GLY A 139 6.89 -0.26 -0.32
C GLY A 139 8.25 0.30 0.00
N PHE A 140 9.25 -0.59 0.01
CA PHE A 140 10.64 -0.24 0.28
C PHE A 140 11.52 -0.51 -0.95
N SER A 141 12.46 0.41 -1.25
CA SER A 141 13.47 0.22 -2.30
C SER A 141 12.80 -0.06 -3.66
N ARG A 142 13.05 -1.20 -4.29
CA ARG A 142 12.38 -1.60 -5.54
C ARG A 142 10.85 -1.66 -5.37
N GLY A 143 10.35 -2.13 -4.22
CA GLY A 143 8.92 -2.05 -3.89
C GLY A 143 8.44 -0.61 -3.73
N GLY A 144 9.30 0.29 -3.23
CA GLY A 144 9.02 1.74 -3.20
C GLY A 144 8.90 2.31 -4.62
N SER A 145 9.77 1.92 -5.55
CA SER A 145 9.66 2.30 -6.97
C SER A 145 8.37 1.79 -7.61
N MET A 146 7.96 0.56 -7.28
CA MET A 146 6.68 0.02 -7.75
C MET A 146 5.48 0.82 -7.19
N VAL A 147 5.54 1.28 -5.93
CA VAL A 147 4.52 2.17 -5.37
C VAL A 147 4.45 3.49 -6.13
N TRP A 148 5.58 4.07 -6.55
CA TRP A 148 5.60 5.25 -7.41
C TRP A 148 4.89 5.02 -8.74
N ASP A 149 5.15 3.87 -9.39
CA ASP A 149 4.49 3.52 -10.65
C ASP A 149 2.97 3.34 -10.48
N VAL A 150 2.53 2.61 -9.44
CA VAL A 150 1.10 2.45 -9.16
C VAL A 150 0.44 3.80 -8.89
N ALA A 151 1.06 4.65 -8.06
CA ALA A 151 0.54 5.99 -7.74
C ALA A 151 0.38 6.87 -8.99
N CYS A 152 1.28 6.74 -9.96
CA CYS A 152 1.25 7.52 -11.19
C CYS A 152 0.26 6.97 -12.23
N PHE A 153 0.30 5.65 -12.48
CA PHE A 153 -0.43 5.05 -13.60
C PHE A 153 -1.79 4.46 -13.22
N SER A 154 -2.03 4.25 -11.92
CA SER A 154 -3.29 3.72 -11.39
C SER A 154 -3.65 4.37 -10.05
N PRO A 155 -3.77 5.72 -10.01
CA PRO A 155 -3.90 6.49 -8.76
C PRO A 155 -5.14 6.14 -7.93
N GLN A 156 -6.16 5.53 -8.53
CA GLN A 156 -7.39 5.12 -7.83
C GLN A 156 -7.31 3.71 -7.23
N MET A 157 -6.15 3.04 -7.35
CA MET A 157 -5.99 1.66 -6.89
C MET A 157 -6.05 1.55 -5.37
N ALA A 158 -5.51 2.53 -4.65
CA ALA A 158 -5.54 2.61 -3.19
C ALA A 158 -5.92 4.03 -2.72
N ARG A 159 -6.32 4.15 -1.46
CA ARG A 159 -6.60 5.46 -0.85
C ARG A 159 -5.36 6.33 -0.73
N ALA A 160 -4.21 5.72 -0.45
CA ALA A 160 -2.97 6.45 -0.22
C ALA A 160 -1.73 5.58 -0.53
N TYR A 161 -0.60 6.25 -0.72
CA TYR A 161 0.66 5.66 -1.17
C TYR A 161 1.83 6.08 -0.28
N ALA A 162 2.63 5.11 0.19
CA ALA A 162 3.76 5.36 1.08
C ALA A 162 5.07 4.70 0.61
N PRO A 163 5.70 5.20 -0.46
CA PRO A 163 6.99 4.69 -0.91
C PRO A 163 8.13 5.12 0.02
N SER A 164 9.07 4.21 0.30
CA SER A 164 10.29 4.48 1.04
C SER A 164 11.52 4.08 0.24
N ALA A 165 12.53 4.94 0.18
CA ALA A 165 13.83 4.73 -0.47
C ALA A 165 13.71 4.23 -1.93
N GLY A 166 12.71 4.72 -2.66
CA GLY A 166 12.43 4.44 -4.06
C GLY A 166 12.13 5.71 -4.84
N ALA A 167 12.10 5.62 -6.16
CA ALA A 167 11.71 6.69 -7.09
C ALA A 167 11.23 6.06 -8.39
N PHE A 168 10.70 6.85 -9.32
CA PHE A 168 10.59 6.42 -10.71
C PHE A 168 11.95 6.03 -11.27
N TRP A 169 11.95 5.20 -12.27
CA TRP A 169 13.14 4.91 -13.07
C TRP A 169 13.12 5.73 -14.36
N ASP A 170 14.27 6.02 -14.92
CA ASP A 170 14.37 6.72 -16.20
C ASP A 170 13.97 5.77 -17.37
N SER A 171 13.20 6.24 -18.37
CA SER A 171 12.78 7.64 -18.49
C SER A 171 11.58 7.94 -17.60
N LEU A 172 11.62 9.08 -16.92
CA LEU A 172 10.54 9.52 -16.04
C LEU A 172 9.21 9.64 -16.79
N PRO A 173 8.06 9.38 -16.14
CA PRO A 173 6.73 9.63 -16.71
C PRO A 173 6.61 11.10 -17.14
N LYS A 174 5.99 11.34 -18.30
CA LYS A 174 5.66 12.70 -18.74
C LYS A 174 4.51 13.31 -17.96
N SER A 175 3.61 12.49 -17.46
CA SER A 175 2.46 12.86 -16.63
C SER A 175 1.92 11.62 -15.93
N CYS A 176 1.13 11.82 -14.85
CA CYS A 176 0.42 10.76 -14.16
C CYS A 176 -1.07 10.79 -14.49
N ALA A 177 -1.77 9.68 -14.26
CA ALA A 177 -3.17 9.49 -14.62
C ALA A 177 -4.15 10.29 -13.73
N GLY A 178 -3.70 10.76 -12.56
CA GLY A 178 -4.53 11.55 -11.65
C GLY A 178 -3.84 11.88 -10.35
N PRO A 179 -4.55 12.59 -9.46
CA PRO A 179 -4.03 13.00 -8.16
C PRO A 179 -3.97 11.83 -7.16
N VAL A 180 -3.06 11.97 -6.18
CA VAL A 180 -2.83 10.98 -5.12
C VAL A 180 -2.54 11.64 -3.78
N ASP A 181 -2.82 10.92 -2.68
CA ASP A 181 -2.20 11.16 -1.39
C ASP A 181 -0.93 10.31 -1.28
N LEU A 182 0.23 10.95 -1.18
CA LEU A 182 1.51 10.26 -1.14
C LEU A 182 2.40 10.78 -0.02
N PHE A 183 2.92 9.86 0.80
CA PHE A 183 3.93 10.12 1.82
C PHE A 183 5.25 9.44 1.45
N HIS A 184 6.18 10.19 0.86
CA HIS A 184 7.50 9.66 0.51
C HIS A 184 8.48 9.79 1.66
N THR A 185 9.25 8.72 1.91
CA THR A 185 10.34 8.70 2.91
C THR A 185 11.66 8.37 2.24
N HIS A 186 12.71 9.15 2.54
CA HIS A 186 14.03 8.93 1.95
C HIS A 186 15.18 9.31 2.88
N GLY A 187 16.25 8.51 2.86
CA GLY A 187 17.51 8.87 3.52
C GLY A 187 18.33 9.82 2.65
N TRP A 188 18.75 10.99 3.16
CA TRP A 188 19.59 11.89 2.36
C TRP A 188 21.01 11.37 2.12
N ASN A 189 21.45 10.33 2.84
CA ASN A 189 22.70 9.61 2.60
C ASN A 189 22.49 8.30 1.81
N ASP A 190 21.32 8.13 1.15
CA ASP A 190 21.06 6.93 0.37
C ASP A 190 21.98 6.86 -0.85
N ARG A 191 22.88 5.86 -0.84
CA ARG A 191 23.82 5.59 -1.95
C ARG A 191 23.36 4.46 -2.87
N THR A 192 22.27 3.79 -2.51
CA THR A 192 21.67 2.71 -3.32
C THR A 192 20.62 3.27 -4.28
N VAL A 193 19.78 4.18 -3.80
CA VAL A 193 18.85 5.00 -4.59
C VAL A 193 19.10 6.45 -4.20
N PRO A 194 20.11 7.13 -4.77
CA PRO A 194 20.40 8.52 -4.44
C PRO A 194 19.22 9.43 -4.82
N LEU A 195 19.06 10.53 -4.07
CA LEU A 195 17.99 11.51 -4.34
C LEU A 195 18.05 12.10 -5.75
N GLU A 196 19.25 12.24 -6.30
CA GLU A 196 19.52 12.75 -7.65
C GLU A 196 19.42 11.65 -8.73
N GLY A 197 19.06 10.42 -8.34
CA GLY A 197 19.11 9.28 -9.22
C GLY A 197 20.54 8.87 -9.57
N ARG A 198 20.70 7.84 -10.38
CA ARG A 198 22.01 7.42 -10.91
C ARG A 198 21.89 6.43 -12.06
N PRO A 199 22.83 6.41 -12.99
CA PRO A 199 22.95 5.35 -13.98
C PRO A 199 23.36 4.02 -13.33
N LEU A 200 22.87 2.92 -13.88
CA LEU A 200 23.19 1.55 -13.52
C LEU A 200 23.63 0.78 -14.77
N TRP A 201 24.36 -0.33 -14.56
CA TRP A 201 24.79 -1.25 -15.63
C TRP A 201 25.38 -0.53 -16.84
N ALA A 202 26.44 0.24 -16.60
CA ALA A 202 27.12 1.05 -17.62
C ALA A 202 26.19 2.08 -18.35
N GLY A 203 25.08 2.46 -17.73
CA GLY A 203 24.14 3.46 -18.29
C GLY A 203 23.00 2.87 -19.09
N GLU A 204 22.84 1.55 -19.11
CA GLU A 204 21.70 0.91 -19.82
C GLU A 204 20.36 1.32 -19.21
N VAL A 205 20.31 1.54 -17.90
CA VAL A 205 19.15 2.05 -17.16
C VAL A 205 19.59 3.05 -16.11
N ALA A 206 18.68 3.87 -15.63
CA ALA A 206 18.94 4.79 -14.54
C ALA A 206 17.80 4.81 -13.52
N GLN A 207 18.17 4.94 -12.24
CA GLN A 207 17.23 5.37 -11.21
C GLN A 207 16.95 6.86 -11.43
N GLY A 208 15.69 7.25 -11.43
CA GLY A 208 15.26 8.60 -11.66
C GLY A 208 15.51 9.51 -10.45
N ASP A 209 15.57 10.79 -10.72
CA ASP A 209 15.67 11.85 -9.72
C ASP A 209 14.39 11.94 -8.89
N VAL A 210 14.53 11.84 -7.55
CA VAL A 210 13.40 11.87 -6.60
C VAL A 210 12.70 13.22 -6.64
N TRP A 211 13.44 14.32 -6.80
CA TRP A 211 12.85 15.67 -6.83
C TRP A 211 12.01 15.90 -8.08
N GLN A 212 12.47 15.39 -9.23
CA GLN A 212 11.68 15.40 -10.47
C GLN A 212 10.47 14.47 -10.34
N SER A 213 10.64 13.29 -9.77
CA SER A 213 9.53 12.37 -9.48
C SER A 213 8.45 13.03 -8.63
N MET A 214 8.85 13.72 -7.55
CA MET A 214 7.96 14.52 -6.70
C MET A 214 7.28 15.65 -7.47
N GLN A 215 7.97 16.30 -8.42
CA GLN A 215 7.40 17.36 -9.22
C GLN A 215 6.28 16.83 -10.12
N ILE A 216 6.48 15.70 -10.78
CA ILE A 216 5.48 15.07 -11.66
C ILE A 216 4.18 14.80 -10.90
N LEU A 217 4.24 14.23 -9.70
CA LEU A 217 3.05 13.98 -8.89
C LEU A 217 2.40 15.28 -8.37
N ARG A 218 3.19 16.29 -8.00
CA ARG A 218 2.63 17.60 -7.63
C ARG A 218 1.88 18.25 -8.79
N GLU A 219 2.40 18.12 -10.00
CA GLU A 219 1.72 18.60 -11.22
C GLU A 219 0.41 17.83 -11.46
N ALA A 220 0.41 16.50 -11.27
CA ALA A 220 -0.80 15.68 -11.35
C ALA A 220 -1.85 16.05 -10.28
N ASN A 221 -1.41 16.42 -9.08
CA ASN A 221 -2.28 16.90 -8.00
C ASN A 221 -2.76 18.36 -8.21
N GLY A 222 -2.24 19.08 -9.20
CA GLY A 222 -2.55 20.49 -9.42
C GLY A 222 -2.04 21.39 -8.29
N CYS A 223 -0.88 21.09 -7.71
CA CYS A 223 -0.28 21.91 -6.67
C CYS A 223 0.20 23.25 -7.23
N THR A 224 -0.21 24.35 -6.61
CA THR A 224 0.00 25.72 -7.13
C THR A 224 1.44 26.22 -6.99
N SER A 225 2.27 25.57 -6.17
CA SER A 225 3.64 26.00 -5.88
C SER A 225 4.62 24.81 -5.92
N ARG A 226 5.84 25.11 -6.42
CA ARG A 226 6.98 24.20 -6.27
C ARG A 226 7.50 24.15 -4.83
N GLN A 227 7.33 25.25 -4.08
CA GLN A 227 7.69 25.31 -2.67
C GLN A 227 6.66 24.56 -1.83
N PRO A 228 7.07 23.84 -0.79
CA PRO A 228 6.13 23.24 0.14
C PRO A 228 5.30 24.34 0.84
N SER A 229 4.04 24.05 1.10
CA SER A 229 3.15 24.93 1.89
C SER A 229 3.59 24.99 3.36
N ARG A 230 4.20 23.93 3.84
CA ARG A 230 4.76 23.82 5.20
C ARG A 230 6.05 23.00 5.19
N SER A 231 7.04 23.46 5.96
CA SER A 231 8.28 22.72 6.23
C SER A 231 8.51 22.67 7.73
N VAL A 232 8.79 21.48 8.25
CA VAL A 232 9.02 21.24 9.68
C VAL A 232 10.31 20.45 9.85
N VAL A 233 11.05 20.75 10.90
CA VAL A 233 12.18 19.95 11.36
C VAL A 233 11.80 19.39 12.74
N GLU A 234 11.78 18.08 12.86
CA GLU A 234 11.55 17.37 14.11
C GLU A 234 12.76 16.46 14.36
N ASP A 235 13.47 16.72 15.45
CA ASP A 235 14.74 16.07 15.74
C ASP A 235 15.74 16.19 14.57
N ASP A 236 16.05 15.07 13.95
CA ASP A 236 16.96 14.99 12.79
C ASP A 236 16.22 14.74 11.46
N ARG A 237 14.91 14.95 11.41
CA ARG A 237 14.07 14.71 10.22
C ARG A 237 13.54 15.99 9.65
N TRP A 238 13.51 16.05 8.33
CA TRP A 238 12.93 17.16 7.59
C TRP A 238 11.63 16.74 6.93
N PHE A 239 10.53 17.43 7.29
CA PHE A 239 9.23 17.23 6.68
C PHE A 239 8.91 18.38 5.73
N LYS A 240 8.38 18.04 4.57
CA LYS A 240 7.88 18.97 3.58
C LYS A 240 6.48 18.55 3.15
N HIS A 241 5.56 19.49 3.14
CA HIS A 241 4.15 19.23 2.87
C HIS A 241 3.68 20.13 1.73
N TRP A 242 3.08 19.54 0.71
CA TRP A 242 2.39 20.25 -0.37
C TRP A 242 0.89 19.95 -0.23
N GLU A 243 0.19 20.87 0.44
CA GLU A 243 -1.22 20.78 0.81
C GLU A 243 -2.08 21.71 -0.06
N ASN A 244 -1.46 22.71 -0.71
CA ASN A 244 -2.13 23.68 -1.60
C ASN A 244 -2.21 23.12 -3.03
N CYS A 245 -2.88 21.98 -3.18
CA CYS A 245 -3.12 21.29 -4.44
C CYS A 245 -4.61 21.28 -4.73
N THR A 246 -5.00 21.15 -6.00
CA THR A 246 -6.42 21.06 -6.39
C THR A 246 -7.04 19.77 -5.82
N SER A 247 -6.27 18.70 -5.77
CA SER A 247 -6.69 17.41 -5.21
C SER A 247 -5.48 16.63 -4.74
N GLY A 248 -5.65 15.79 -3.71
CA GLY A 248 -4.58 14.99 -3.14
C GLY A 248 -3.54 15.82 -2.37
N ARG A 249 -2.56 15.15 -1.82
CA ARG A 249 -1.50 15.73 -0.99
C ARG A 249 -0.18 15.00 -1.22
N ILE A 250 0.92 15.75 -1.20
CA ILE A 250 2.27 15.20 -1.26
C ILE A 250 3.02 15.56 0.01
N ASP A 251 3.49 14.55 0.70
CA ASP A 251 4.31 14.67 1.90
C ASP A 251 5.66 13.98 1.69
N LEU A 252 6.73 14.61 2.19
CA LEU A 252 8.08 14.10 2.14
C LEU A 252 8.70 14.12 3.53
N MET A 253 9.26 12.99 3.96
CA MET A 253 10.13 12.89 5.13
C MET A 253 11.54 12.53 4.67
N LEU A 254 12.50 13.40 4.93
CA LEU A 254 13.92 13.09 4.80
C LEU A 254 14.54 12.78 6.17
N HIS A 255 15.42 11.80 6.21
CA HIS A 255 16.11 11.39 7.43
C HIS A 255 17.62 11.20 7.20
N PRO A 256 18.49 11.24 8.23
CA PRO A 256 19.94 11.19 8.08
C PRO A 256 20.51 9.81 7.69
N GLY A 257 19.65 8.79 7.65
CA GLY A 257 20.05 7.43 7.26
C GLY A 257 20.42 7.28 5.79
N GLY A 258 20.92 6.10 5.44
CA GLY A 258 21.14 5.66 4.07
C GLY A 258 19.92 4.93 3.49
N HIS A 259 20.20 3.83 2.76
CA HIS A 259 19.17 3.01 2.12
C HIS A 259 18.38 2.17 3.14
N GLY A 260 17.36 2.76 3.72
CA GLY A 260 16.51 2.12 4.73
C GLY A 260 15.39 3.03 5.19
N SER A 261 14.40 2.46 5.84
CA SER A 261 13.35 3.23 6.52
C SER A 261 13.73 3.41 8.00
N PRO A 262 13.56 4.60 8.58
CA PRO A 262 13.85 4.82 10.00
C PRO A 262 12.88 4.01 10.88
N SER A 263 13.27 3.76 12.13
CA SER A 263 12.49 2.91 13.06
C SER A 263 11.08 3.42 13.35
N ASP A 264 10.87 4.73 13.24
CA ASP A 264 9.57 5.41 13.41
C ASP A 264 8.78 5.59 12.09
N TRP A 265 9.27 5.02 10.98
CA TRP A 265 8.56 5.11 9.69
C TRP A 265 7.16 4.51 9.74
N ALA A 266 7.02 3.30 10.28
CA ALA A 266 5.74 2.61 10.33
C ALA A 266 4.68 3.38 11.12
N PRO A 267 4.90 3.78 12.40
CA PRO A 267 3.90 4.57 13.12
C PRO A 267 3.58 5.90 12.42
N ARG A 268 4.58 6.63 11.89
CA ARG A 268 4.34 7.92 11.21
C ARG A 268 3.49 7.78 9.95
N VAL A 269 3.78 6.79 9.12
CA VAL A 269 2.98 6.50 7.92
C VAL A 269 1.55 6.12 8.28
N LEU A 270 1.37 5.32 9.33
CA LEU A 270 0.04 4.89 9.74
C LEU A 270 -0.75 6.02 10.43
N ASP A 271 -0.11 6.89 11.21
CA ASP A 271 -0.74 8.09 11.77
C ASP A 271 -1.20 9.02 10.63
N TRP A 272 -0.35 9.21 9.62
CA TRP A 272 -0.69 9.97 8.43
C TRP A 272 -1.84 9.31 7.64
N PHE A 273 -1.84 8.00 7.49
CA PHE A 273 -2.92 7.28 6.80
C PHE A 273 -4.24 7.33 7.56
N ASP A 274 -4.23 7.18 8.89
CA ASP A 274 -5.42 7.33 9.73
C ASP A 274 -6.07 8.71 9.51
N ALA A 275 -5.27 9.79 9.46
CA ALA A 275 -5.77 11.12 9.15
C ALA A 275 -6.41 11.22 7.75
N ARG A 276 -5.90 10.51 6.74
CA ARG A 276 -6.53 10.45 5.39
C ARG A 276 -7.87 9.73 5.37
N LEU A 277 -8.03 8.72 6.23
CA LEU A 277 -9.30 8.00 6.38
C LEU A 277 -10.38 8.83 7.08
N GLU A 278 -9.99 9.70 8.01
CA GLU A 278 -10.92 10.58 8.73
C GLU A 278 -11.46 11.71 7.85
N GLU A 279 -10.63 12.30 6.99
CA GLU A 279 -11.04 13.36 6.05
C GLU A 279 -12.17 12.89 5.11
N THR A 280 -12.12 11.64 4.65
CA THR A 280 -13.13 11.07 3.74
C THR A 280 -14.50 10.86 4.41
N GLN A 281 -14.57 10.83 5.75
CA GLN A 281 -15.84 10.65 6.49
C GLN A 281 -16.55 11.98 6.79
N SER A 282 -15.89 13.10 6.55
CA SER A 282 -16.38 14.46 6.84
C SER A 282 -16.92 15.19 5.59
N GLU A 283 -16.81 14.62 4.41
CA GLU A 283 -17.41 15.08 3.14
C GLU A 283 -18.72 14.30 2.82
#